data_93cdaf66eee9cff8aee24e05027d4228
#
_entry.id   93cdaf66eee9cff8aee24e05027d4228
#
_cell.length_a   1.000
_cell.length_b   1.000
_cell.length_c   1.000
_cell.angle_alpha   90.00
_cell.angle_beta   90.00
_cell.angle_gamma   90.00
#
_symmetry.space_group_name_H-M   'P 1'
#
loop_
_entity.id
_entity.type
_entity.pdbx_description
1 polymer ?
#
loop_
_entity_poly.entity_id
_entity_poly.type
_entity_poly.pdbx_seq_one_letter_code
_entity_poly.pdbx_strand_id
1 'polypeptide(L)'
;MPLRGIFDFDVKSERLVEVLRELENPKIWDKPEEAQALGKERGQLEVIVNTINDLETGLSDAEELLTMAVEEDDEETVETVVDDLEHFEKRVADLEFRRMFSGQMDANNAFLDIQSGSGGTEAQDWASIIERMYLRWGERKGFKTELIEESSGDVAGIKSATIKFEGEYAFGWLRTETGVHRLVRKSPFDSGNRRHTSFASVFVSPEIDDDIDIDINPADIRVDVYRASGAGGQHINKTESAVRMTHNPTGIVVQCQSDRSQHKNRDTAMKQLKAKLYELEMRKRSESAQALEDTKSDIGWGSQIRSYVLDQSRIKDLRTSVETGNTQAVLDGDLDQFIEASLKSGL
;
A
#
# COMPACT_ATOMS: atom_id res chain seq x y z
N MET A 1 15.02 23.25 -12.83
CA MET A 1 14.86 22.60 -11.52
C MET A 1 14.50 21.12 -11.69
N PRO A 2 15.03 20.20 -10.87
CA PRO A 2 14.69 18.78 -10.97
C PRO A 2 13.21 18.50 -10.69
N LEU A 3 12.52 19.32 -9.87
CA LEU A 3 11.10 19.16 -9.53
C LEU A 3 10.17 19.14 -10.75
N ARG A 4 10.40 19.96 -11.77
CA ARG A 4 9.56 19.97 -12.99
C ARG A 4 9.55 18.62 -13.70
N GLY A 5 10.71 17.97 -13.85
CA GLY A 5 10.80 16.64 -14.48
C GLY A 5 10.20 15.55 -13.60
N ILE A 6 10.40 15.63 -12.27
CA ILE A 6 9.87 14.66 -11.31
C ILE A 6 8.33 14.64 -11.29
N PHE A 7 7.70 15.80 -11.46
CA PHE A 7 6.25 15.96 -11.39
C PHE A 7 5.55 16.06 -12.76
N ASP A 8 6.28 15.84 -13.87
CA ASP A 8 5.74 15.99 -15.23
C ASP A 8 5.05 17.34 -15.43
N PHE A 9 5.66 18.41 -14.91
CA PHE A 9 5.08 19.74 -14.80
C PHE A 9 4.54 20.26 -16.14
N ASP A 10 5.32 20.13 -17.22
CA ASP A 10 4.96 20.67 -18.52
C ASP A 10 3.70 20.00 -19.06
N VAL A 11 3.62 18.65 -18.97
CA VAL A 11 2.44 17.87 -19.38
C VAL A 11 1.21 18.24 -18.53
N LYS A 12 1.38 18.37 -17.22
CA LYS A 12 0.27 18.75 -16.32
C LYS A 12 -0.19 20.18 -16.53
N SER A 13 0.72 21.07 -16.83
CA SER A 13 0.39 22.47 -17.14
C SER A 13 -0.41 22.58 -18.44
N GLU A 14 0.01 21.86 -19.49
CA GLU A 14 -0.75 21.78 -20.75
C GLU A 14 -2.14 21.18 -20.52
N ARG A 15 -2.21 20.06 -19.79
CA ARG A 15 -3.48 19.40 -19.47
C ARG A 15 -4.42 20.31 -18.64
N LEU A 16 -3.88 21.07 -17.71
CA LEU A 16 -4.66 22.06 -16.94
C LEU A 16 -5.34 23.09 -17.87
N VAL A 17 -4.61 23.61 -18.85
CA VAL A 17 -5.17 24.54 -19.84
C VAL A 17 -6.28 23.91 -20.65
N GLU A 18 -6.13 22.63 -21.04
CA GLU A 18 -7.19 21.89 -21.77
C GLU A 18 -8.44 21.72 -20.91
N VAL A 19 -8.29 21.25 -19.67
CA VAL A 19 -9.40 21.03 -18.72
C VAL A 19 -10.14 22.34 -18.44
N LEU A 20 -9.44 23.44 -18.29
CA LEU A 20 -10.06 24.76 -18.12
C LEU A 20 -10.92 25.13 -19.34
N ARG A 21 -10.43 24.88 -20.57
CA ARG A 21 -11.19 25.13 -21.82
C ARG A 21 -12.41 24.20 -21.93
N GLU A 22 -12.28 22.93 -21.53
CA GLU A 22 -13.38 21.99 -21.52
C GLU A 22 -14.48 22.42 -20.55
N LEU A 23 -14.12 22.92 -19.35
CA LEU A 23 -15.06 23.44 -18.34
C LEU A 23 -15.73 24.76 -18.75
N GLU A 24 -15.11 25.56 -19.62
CA GLU A 24 -15.70 26.77 -20.20
C GLU A 24 -16.83 26.44 -21.21
N ASN A 25 -16.89 25.21 -21.72
CA ASN A 25 -17.91 24.80 -22.66
C ASN A 25 -19.28 24.60 -21.96
N PRO A 26 -20.32 25.39 -22.30
CA PRO A 26 -21.61 25.28 -21.60
C PRO A 26 -22.26 23.88 -21.69
N LYS A 27 -21.94 23.10 -22.73
CA LYS A 27 -22.51 21.76 -22.93
C LYS A 27 -21.99 20.72 -21.94
N ILE A 28 -20.87 20.98 -21.25
CA ILE A 28 -20.35 20.06 -20.24
C ILE A 28 -21.27 19.98 -19.03
N TRP A 29 -21.97 21.08 -18.73
CA TRP A 29 -22.91 21.18 -17.60
C TRP A 29 -24.21 20.41 -17.81
N ASP A 30 -24.47 19.98 -19.07
CA ASP A 30 -25.57 19.06 -19.38
C ASP A 30 -25.25 17.61 -18.97
N LYS A 31 -23.98 17.35 -18.58
CA LYS A 31 -23.46 16.04 -18.16
C LYS A 31 -22.78 16.16 -16.78
N PRO A 32 -23.53 16.06 -15.69
CA PRO A 32 -23.02 16.34 -14.35
C PRO A 32 -21.81 15.48 -13.94
N GLU A 33 -21.78 14.21 -14.33
CA GLU A 33 -20.68 13.27 -14.01
C GLU A 33 -19.38 13.68 -14.68
N GLU A 34 -19.42 14.04 -15.98
CA GLU A 34 -18.25 14.50 -16.72
C GLU A 34 -17.74 15.84 -16.16
N ALA A 35 -18.67 16.77 -15.83
CA ALA A 35 -18.32 18.04 -15.22
C ALA A 35 -17.66 17.88 -13.84
N GLN A 36 -18.17 16.94 -13.03
CA GLN A 36 -17.59 16.65 -11.72
C GLN A 36 -16.19 16.01 -11.85
N ALA A 37 -16.01 15.09 -12.78
CA ALA A 37 -14.72 14.45 -13.05
C ALA A 37 -13.67 15.49 -13.48
N LEU A 38 -14.01 16.36 -14.44
CA LEU A 38 -13.15 17.47 -14.89
C LEU A 38 -12.87 18.48 -13.78
N GLY A 39 -13.84 18.78 -12.92
CA GLY A 39 -13.66 19.65 -11.76
C GLY A 39 -12.67 19.07 -10.74
N LYS A 40 -12.73 17.77 -10.49
CA LYS A 40 -11.78 17.06 -9.63
C LYS A 40 -10.38 17.04 -10.25
N GLU A 41 -10.28 16.72 -11.55
CA GLU A 41 -9.02 16.73 -12.31
C GLU A 41 -8.38 18.13 -12.27
N ARG A 42 -9.17 19.19 -12.51
CA ARG A 42 -8.71 20.58 -12.40
C ARG A 42 -8.09 20.86 -11.04
N GLY A 43 -8.81 20.54 -9.95
CA GLY A 43 -8.30 20.83 -8.60
C GLY A 43 -6.98 20.11 -8.30
N GLN A 44 -6.82 18.88 -8.78
CA GLN A 44 -5.56 18.12 -8.61
C GLN A 44 -4.41 18.75 -9.40
N LEU A 45 -4.65 19.14 -10.65
CA LEU A 45 -3.65 19.78 -11.51
C LEU A 45 -3.27 21.18 -11.01
N GLU A 46 -4.25 22.00 -10.62
CA GLU A 46 -4.01 23.36 -10.08
C GLU A 46 -3.12 23.33 -8.83
N VAL A 47 -3.34 22.39 -7.92
CA VAL A 47 -2.50 22.28 -6.72
C VAL A 47 -1.05 22.03 -7.09
N ILE A 48 -0.78 21.08 -8.01
CA ILE A 48 0.59 20.74 -8.40
C ILE A 48 1.25 21.90 -9.15
N VAL A 49 0.58 22.40 -10.20
CA VAL A 49 1.13 23.44 -11.07
C VAL A 49 1.37 24.74 -10.30
N ASN A 50 0.39 25.20 -9.51
CA ASN A 50 0.52 26.42 -8.74
C ASN A 50 1.59 26.30 -7.65
N THR A 51 1.64 25.17 -6.93
CA THR A 51 2.66 24.97 -5.89
C THR A 51 4.08 24.99 -6.48
N ILE A 52 4.30 24.38 -7.64
CA ILE A 52 5.63 24.37 -8.29
C ILE A 52 6.00 25.78 -8.76
N ASN A 53 5.06 26.52 -9.35
CA ASN A 53 5.29 27.91 -9.78
C ASN A 53 5.60 28.83 -8.58
N ASP A 54 4.80 28.72 -7.51
CA ASP A 54 5.02 29.50 -6.28
C ASP A 54 6.38 29.20 -5.65
N LEU A 55 6.78 27.93 -5.61
CA LEU A 55 8.09 27.53 -5.10
C LEU A 55 9.22 28.07 -5.97
N GLU A 56 9.06 28.08 -7.30
CA GLU A 56 10.08 28.61 -8.21
C GLU A 56 10.24 30.10 -8.05
N THR A 57 9.11 30.83 -7.98
CA THR A 57 9.11 32.28 -7.75
C THR A 57 9.67 32.61 -6.36
N GLY A 58 9.15 31.96 -5.31
CA GLY A 58 9.58 32.23 -3.94
C GLY A 58 11.04 31.89 -3.69
N LEU A 59 11.61 30.85 -4.30
CA LEU A 59 13.04 30.56 -4.21
C LEU A 59 13.88 31.58 -4.93
N SER A 60 13.42 32.15 -6.08
CA SER A 60 14.11 33.23 -6.77
C SER A 60 14.12 34.52 -5.94
N ASP A 61 12.96 34.86 -5.35
CA ASP A 61 12.81 36.00 -4.49
C ASP A 61 13.67 35.87 -3.22
N ALA A 62 13.71 34.68 -2.62
CA ALA A 62 14.54 34.37 -1.45
C ALA A 62 16.04 34.50 -1.76
N GLU A 63 16.50 34.08 -2.96
CA GLU A 63 17.89 34.23 -3.40
C GLU A 63 18.28 35.70 -3.57
N GLU A 64 17.40 36.51 -4.16
CA GLU A 64 17.63 37.95 -4.30
C GLU A 64 17.66 38.67 -2.95
N LEU A 65 16.68 38.34 -2.06
CA LEU A 65 16.63 38.93 -0.72
C LEU A 65 17.85 38.55 0.12
N LEU A 66 18.26 37.29 0.07
CA LEU A 66 19.44 36.82 0.80
C LEU A 66 20.71 37.55 0.32
N THR A 67 20.84 37.74 -1.00
CA THR A 67 22.00 38.47 -1.57
C THR A 67 22.04 39.90 -1.06
N MET A 68 20.92 40.62 -1.06
CA MET A 68 20.84 42.00 -0.55
C MET A 68 21.09 42.08 0.97
N ALA A 69 20.48 41.15 1.74
CA ALA A 69 20.66 41.11 3.19
C ALA A 69 22.11 40.88 3.61
N VAL A 70 22.83 40.01 2.88
CA VAL A 70 24.27 39.77 3.13
C VAL A 70 25.11 40.97 2.78
N GLU A 71 24.78 41.73 1.70
CA GLU A 71 25.51 42.96 1.31
C GLU A 71 25.29 44.10 2.32
N GLU A 72 24.10 44.17 2.95
CA GLU A 72 23.72 45.19 3.92
C GLU A 72 23.96 44.78 5.39
N ASP A 73 24.45 43.59 5.67
CA ASP A 73 24.66 42.99 7.00
C ASP A 73 23.37 42.98 7.85
N ASP A 74 22.22 42.68 7.17
CA ASP A 74 20.87 42.64 7.76
C ASP A 74 20.51 41.24 8.23
N GLU A 75 20.80 40.96 9.51
CA GLU A 75 20.51 39.64 10.12
C GLU A 75 18.99 39.31 10.20
N GLU A 76 18.13 40.34 10.37
CA GLU A 76 16.68 40.16 10.50
C GLU A 76 16.06 39.66 9.18
N THR A 77 16.50 40.19 8.06
CA THR A 77 16.11 39.71 6.73
C THR A 77 16.65 38.32 6.45
N VAL A 78 17.86 37.97 6.90
CA VAL A 78 18.41 36.63 6.77
C VAL A 78 17.55 35.62 7.55
N GLU A 79 17.14 35.92 8.80
CA GLU A 79 16.26 35.04 9.57
C GLU A 79 14.91 34.84 8.85
N THR A 80 14.33 35.90 8.29
CA THR A 80 13.08 35.79 7.52
C THR A 80 13.20 34.86 6.30
N VAL A 81 14.32 34.95 5.56
CA VAL A 81 14.60 34.07 4.43
C VAL A 81 14.74 32.60 4.88
N VAL A 82 15.34 32.34 6.05
CA VAL A 82 15.44 30.99 6.61
C VAL A 82 14.07 30.42 6.92
N ASP A 83 13.17 31.21 7.54
CA ASP A 83 11.80 30.78 7.83
C ASP A 83 11.02 30.50 6.54
N ASP A 84 11.17 31.30 5.50
CA ASP A 84 10.58 31.05 4.19
C ASP A 84 11.08 29.75 3.55
N LEU A 85 12.39 29.48 3.65
CA LEU A 85 12.97 28.22 3.15
C LEU A 85 12.43 27.00 3.88
N GLU A 86 12.23 27.06 5.21
CA GLU A 86 11.59 25.99 5.97
C GLU A 86 10.13 25.78 5.52
N HIS A 87 9.42 26.86 5.18
CA HIS A 87 8.07 26.76 4.64
C HIS A 87 8.05 26.12 3.25
N PHE A 88 9.00 26.47 2.39
CA PHE A 88 9.14 25.82 1.08
C PHE A 88 9.50 24.35 1.19
N GLU A 89 10.37 23.97 2.14
CA GLU A 89 10.70 22.57 2.40
C GLU A 89 9.45 21.75 2.76
N LYS A 90 8.58 22.25 3.64
CA LYS A 90 7.30 21.62 3.98
C LYS A 90 6.39 21.48 2.76
N ARG A 91 6.28 22.52 1.93
CA ARG A 91 5.47 22.47 0.70
C ARG A 91 6.00 21.44 -0.31
N VAL A 92 7.32 21.27 -0.42
CA VAL A 92 7.93 20.24 -1.26
C VAL A 92 7.61 18.85 -0.70
N ALA A 93 7.74 18.65 0.62
CA ALA A 93 7.39 17.39 1.29
C ALA A 93 5.92 17.01 1.07
N ASP A 94 4.99 17.98 1.12
CA ASP A 94 3.57 17.78 0.83
C ASP A 94 3.33 17.38 -0.64
N LEU A 95 4.06 17.96 -1.59
CA LEU A 95 3.99 17.55 -3.00
C LEU A 95 4.51 16.13 -3.22
N GLU A 96 5.65 15.79 -2.62
CA GLU A 96 6.21 14.44 -2.68
C GLU A 96 5.23 13.43 -2.08
N PHE A 97 4.61 13.76 -0.94
CA PHE A 97 3.57 12.96 -0.32
C PHE A 97 2.39 12.71 -1.28
N ARG A 98 1.86 13.77 -1.88
CA ARG A 98 0.75 13.65 -2.85
C ARG A 98 1.12 12.83 -4.08
N ARG A 99 2.37 12.89 -4.52
CA ARG A 99 2.87 12.07 -5.63
C ARG A 99 2.92 10.59 -5.26
N MET A 100 3.37 10.26 -4.06
CA MET A 100 3.42 8.88 -3.57
C MET A 100 2.02 8.24 -3.58
N PHE A 101 0.95 9.03 -3.38
CA PHE A 101 -0.44 8.59 -3.28
C PHE A 101 -1.32 9.13 -4.42
N SER A 102 -0.83 9.00 -5.66
CA SER A 102 -1.55 9.47 -6.85
C SER A 102 -2.49 8.41 -7.46
N GLY A 103 -2.47 7.18 -6.98
CA GLY A 103 -3.35 6.11 -7.45
C GLY A 103 -4.80 6.33 -7.02
N GLN A 104 -5.74 5.95 -7.88
CA GLN A 104 -7.18 6.14 -7.62
C GLN A 104 -7.65 5.47 -6.32
N MET A 105 -6.99 4.38 -5.91
CA MET A 105 -7.33 3.60 -4.73
C MET A 105 -6.45 3.89 -3.52
N ASP A 106 -5.42 4.73 -3.68
CA ASP A 106 -4.44 4.97 -2.62
C ASP A 106 -5.08 5.50 -1.33
N ALA A 107 -6.15 6.30 -1.45
CA ALA A 107 -6.88 6.85 -0.31
C ALA A 107 -7.74 5.82 0.46
N ASN A 108 -7.92 4.61 -0.09
CA ASN A 108 -8.80 3.61 0.48
C ASN A 108 -8.15 2.89 1.68
N ASN A 109 -8.99 2.24 2.47
CA ASN A 109 -8.54 1.26 3.44
C ASN A 109 -7.91 0.06 2.73
N ALA A 110 -7.12 -0.73 3.45
CA ALA A 110 -6.42 -1.88 2.89
C ALA A 110 -6.78 -3.19 3.59
N PHE A 111 -6.76 -4.28 2.82
CA PHE A 111 -6.65 -5.63 3.33
C PHE A 111 -5.24 -6.14 3.03
N LEU A 112 -4.62 -6.73 4.04
CA LEU A 112 -3.29 -7.34 3.93
C LEU A 112 -3.43 -8.83 4.27
N ASP A 113 -3.19 -9.67 3.27
CA ASP A 113 -3.21 -11.12 3.40
C ASP A 113 -1.79 -11.64 3.53
N ILE A 114 -1.55 -12.45 4.55
CA ILE A 114 -0.28 -13.12 4.81
C ILE A 114 -0.47 -14.61 4.59
N GLN A 115 0.45 -15.26 3.90
CA GLN A 115 0.45 -16.70 3.73
C GLN A 115 1.85 -17.25 3.99
N SER A 116 1.93 -18.30 4.82
CA SER A 116 3.18 -19.04 5.01
C SER A 116 3.57 -19.78 3.73
N GLY A 117 4.83 -19.66 3.34
CA GLY A 117 5.38 -20.41 2.20
C GLY A 117 5.63 -21.87 2.52
N SER A 118 6.19 -22.59 1.54
CA SER A 118 6.63 -23.98 1.75
C SER A 118 7.84 -24.00 2.70
N GLY A 119 7.71 -24.57 3.88
CA GLY A 119 8.77 -24.64 4.90
C GLY A 119 8.29 -25.17 6.26
N GLY A 120 7.05 -25.64 6.33
CA GLY A 120 6.48 -26.22 7.55
C GLY A 120 6.43 -25.22 8.71
N THR A 121 6.71 -25.68 9.94
CA THR A 121 6.61 -24.87 11.17
C THR A 121 7.43 -23.57 11.12
N GLU A 122 8.60 -23.58 10.50
CA GLU A 122 9.47 -22.39 10.41
C GLU A 122 8.85 -21.28 9.53
N ALA A 123 8.19 -21.65 8.43
CA ALA A 123 7.49 -20.71 7.57
C ALA A 123 6.20 -20.18 8.23
N GLN A 124 5.52 -21.02 9.00
CA GLN A 124 4.33 -20.65 9.78
C GLN A 124 4.69 -19.66 10.91
N ASP A 125 5.82 -19.89 11.60
CA ASP A 125 6.33 -18.95 12.61
C ASP A 125 6.77 -17.62 11.97
N TRP A 126 7.40 -17.69 10.78
CA TRP A 126 7.76 -16.48 10.03
C TRP A 126 6.52 -15.66 9.64
N ALA A 127 5.47 -16.30 9.18
CA ALA A 127 4.21 -15.63 8.85
C ALA A 127 3.61 -14.91 10.08
N SER A 128 3.66 -15.52 11.27
CA SER A 128 3.22 -14.88 12.52
C SER A 128 4.09 -13.69 12.93
N ILE A 129 5.39 -13.75 12.68
CA ILE A 129 6.28 -12.60 12.92
C ILE A 129 5.94 -11.43 11.97
N ILE A 130 5.66 -11.71 10.68
CA ILE A 130 5.22 -10.72 9.70
C ILE A 130 3.88 -10.10 10.11
N GLU A 131 2.92 -10.90 10.53
CA GLU A 131 1.64 -10.42 11.04
C GLU A 131 1.83 -9.41 12.17
N ARG A 132 2.59 -9.78 13.20
CA ARG A 132 2.91 -8.89 14.32
C ARG A 132 3.62 -7.61 13.86
N MET A 133 4.54 -7.73 12.90
CA MET A 133 5.30 -6.60 12.35
C MET A 133 4.37 -5.57 11.70
N TYR A 134 3.42 -6.02 10.87
CA TYR A 134 2.46 -5.11 10.22
C TYR A 134 1.42 -4.55 11.18
N LEU A 135 0.94 -5.33 12.15
CA LEU A 135 0.04 -4.82 13.20
C LEU A 135 0.70 -3.68 13.99
N ARG A 136 1.94 -3.85 14.42
CA ARG A 136 2.70 -2.81 15.13
C ARG A 136 3.00 -1.59 14.27
N TRP A 137 3.29 -1.82 12.99
CA TRP A 137 3.45 -0.72 12.06
C TRP A 137 2.16 0.08 11.91
N GLY A 138 1.02 -0.59 11.78
CA GLY A 138 -0.29 0.05 11.70
C GLY A 138 -0.62 0.88 12.94
N GLU A 139 -0.36 0.33 14.14
CA GLU A 139 -0.52 1.07 15.41
C GLU A 139 0.35 2.32 15.45
N ARG A 140 1.61 2.24 15.04
CA ARG A 140 2.55 3.39 15.00
C ARG A 140 2.11 4.47 14.02
N LYS A 141 1.54 4.08 12.88
CA LYS A 141 0.99 5.01 11.88
C LYS A 141 -0.37 5.58 12.28
N GLY A 142 -0.98 5.09 13.35
CA GLY A 142 -2.31 5.52 13.81
C GLY A 142 -3.45 4.91 13.01
N PHE A 143 -3.21 3.85 12.26
CA PHE A 143 -4.27 3.08 11.59
C PHE A 143 -5.04 2.25 12.61
N LYS A 144 -6.35 2.17 12.44
CA LYS A 144 -7.14 1.16 13.12
C LYS A 144 -6.96 -0.17 12.42
N THR A 145 -6.42 -1.16 13.14
CA THR A 145 -6.17 -2.50 12.61
C THR A 145 -7.19 -3.48 13.15
N GLU A 146 -7.70 -4.36 12.30
CA GLU A 146 -8.62 -5.43 12.66
C GLU A 146 -8.16 -6.74 12.01
N LEU A 147 -7.94 -7.76 12.84
CA LEU A 147 -7.63 -9.12 12.38
C LEU A 147 -8.95 -9.78 11.93
N ILE A 148 -9.14 -9.91 10.62
CA ILE A 148 -10.37 -10.45 10.03
C ILE A 148 -10.40 -11.97 10.10
N GLU A 149 -9.27 -12.60 9.78
CA GLU A 149 -9.11 -14.05 9.79
C GLU A 149 -7.69 -14.44 10.14
N GLU A 150 -7.56 -15.51 10.92
CA GLU A 150 -6.30 -16.16 11.22
C GLU A 150 -6.47 -17.69 11.17
N SER A 151 -5.58 -18.35 10.47
CA SER A 151 -5.49 -19.81 10.46
C SER A 151 -4.21 -20.24 11.16
N SER A 152 -4.37 -20.85 12.33
CA SER A 152 -3.23 -21.29 13.14
C SER A 152 -2.39 -22.36 12.43
N GLY A 153 -1.09 -22.35 12.68
CA GLY A 153 -0.15 -23.39 12.26
C GLY A 153 -0.38 -24.73 12.96
N ASP A 154 0.25 -25.76 12.44
CA ASP A 154 0.08 -27.12 13.01
C ASP A 154 0.79 -27.29 14.37
N VAL A 155 1.93 -26.62 14.57
CA VAL A 155 2.75 -26.70 15.79
C VAL A 155 2.99 -25.30 16.37
N ALA A 156 3.29 -24.33 15.52
CA ALA A 156 3.54 -22.94 15.89
C ALA A 156 3.22 -22.01 14.72
N GLY A 157 3.04 -20.72 15.03
CA GLY A 157 2.78 -19.71 14.01
C GLY A 157 1.42 -19.83 13.33
N ILE A 158 1.31 -19.26 12.14
CA ILE A 158 0.07 -19.19 11.35
C ILE A 158 0.28 -19.73 9.93
N LYS A 159 -0.77 -20.31 9.36
CA LYS A 159 -0.82 -20.67 7.93
C LYS A 159 -1.16 -19.47 7.07
N SER A 160 -2.13 -18.69 7.52
CA SER A 160 -2.57 -17.47 6.87
C SER A 160 -3.21 -16.52 7.87
N ALA A 161 -3.16 -15.23 7.57
CA ALA A 161 -3.90 -14.18 8.26
C ALA A 161 -4.37 -13.12 7.28
N THR A 162 -5.51 -12.48 7.57
CA THR A 162 -6.01 -11.31 6.86
C THR A 162 -6.22 -10.18 7.85
N ILE A 163 -5.53 -9.08 7.64
CA ILE A 163 -5.62 -7.87 8.48
C ILE A 163 -6.26 -6.77 7.67
N LYS A 164 -7.25 -6.08 8.24
CA LYS A 164 -7.79 -4.85 7.70
C LYS A 164 -7.09 -3.66 8.35
N PHE A 165 -6.70 -2.68 7.52
CA PHE A 165 -6.16 -1.40 7.93
C PHE A 165 -7.15 -0.31 7.55
N GLU A 166 -7.67 0.43 8.54
CA GLU A 166 -8.58 1.55 8.32
C GLU A 166 -7.86 2.85 8.65
N GLY A 167 -7.84 3.77 7.69
CA GLY A 167 -7.23 5.08 7.85
C GLY A 167 -6.88 5.73 6.52
N GLU A 168 -6.49 6.98 6.58
CA GLU A 168 -6.20 7.77 5.39
C GLU A 168 -4.97 7.22 4.64
N TYR A 169 -5.14 6.91 3.36
CA TYR A 169 -4.11 6.31 2.50
C TYR A 169 -3.55 4.95 2.97
N ALA A 170 -4.33 4.17 3.71
CA ALA A 170 -3.87 2.86 4.20
C ALA A 170 -3.41 1.94 3.05
N PHE A 171 -4.20 1.86 1.96
CA PHE A 171 -3.80 1.10 0.78
C PHE A 171 -2.58 1.70 0.09
N GLY A 172 -2.55 3.02 -0.07
CA GLY A 172 -1.43 3.73 -0.70
C GLY A 172 -0.09 3.41 -0.01
N TRP A 173 -0.06 3.41 1.32
CA TRP A 173 1.12 3.04 2.10
C TRP A 173 1.52 1.57 1.90
N LEU A 174 0.56 0.65 1.89
CA LEU A 174 0.83 -0.79 1.90
C LEU A 174 0.98 -1.42 0.52
N ARG A 175 0.51 -0.79 -0.56
CA ARG A 175 0.45 -1.38 -1.91
C ARG A 175 1.78 -1.93 -2.40
N THR A 176 2.88 -1.31 -2.00
CA THR A 176 4.23 -1.74 -2.38
C THR A 176 4.75 -2.91 -1.55
N GLU A 177 4.05 -3.33 -0.50
CA GLU A 177 4.45 -4.46 0.34
C GLU A 177 3.97 -5.83 -0.19
N THR A 178 3.25 -5.83 -1.32
CA THR A 178 2.90 -7.07 -2.02
C THR A 178 4.13 -7.78 -2.54
N GLY A 179 4.35 -9.03 -2.09
CA GLY A 179 5.47 -9.86 -2.54
C GLY A 179 5.94 -10.88 -1.51
N VAL A 180 7.11 -11.44 -1.74
CA VAL A 180 7.68 -12.51 -0.91
C VAL A 180 8.72 -11.94 0.06
N HIS A 181 8.55 -12.24 1.32
CA HIS A 181 9.47 -11.90 2.42
C HIS A 181 10.31 -13.13 2.78
N ARG A 182 11.63 -13.03 2.64
CA ARG A 182 12.56 -14.11 2.92
C ARG A 182 13.20 -13.94 4.29
N LEU A 183 13.05 -14.93 5.15
CA LEU A 183 13.76 -15.02 6.44
C LEU A 183 14.94 -15.97 6.34
N VAL A 184 16.06 -15.56 6.90
CA VAL A 184 17.23 -16.42 7.14
C VAL A 184 17.64 -16.26 8.61
N ARG A 185 17.54 -17.34 9.40
CA ARG A 185 17.94 -17.38 10.80
C ARG A 185 18.32 -18.78 11.25
N LYS A 186 18.90 -18.89 12.43
CA LYS A 186 19.00 -20.17 13.15
C LYS A 186 17.60 -20.55 13.62
N SER A 187 17.14 -21.76 13.25
CA SER A 187 15.79 -22.21 13.57
C SER A 187 15.66 -22.56 15.07
N PRO A 188 14.66 -22.00 15.78
CA PRO A 188 14.34 -22.42 17.13
C PRO A 188 13.67 -23.81 17.19
N PHE A 189 13.20 -24.32 16.07
CA PHE A 189 12.51 -25.62 15.95
C PHE A 189 13.45 -26.76 15.55
N ASP A 190 14.67 -26.44 15.14
CA ASP A 190 15.69 -27.45 14.79
C ASP A 190 16.60 -27.75 15.99
N SER A 191 16.59 -28.99 16.46
CA SER A 191 17.46 -29.42 17.55
C SER A 191 18.95 -29.22 17.31
N GLY A 192 19.37 -29.16 16.03
CA GLY A 192 20.73 -28.85 15.61
C GLY A 192 21.05 -27.35 15.51
N ASN A 193 20.09 -26.46 15.79
CA ASN A 193 20.22 -25.02 15.68
C ASN A 193 20.83 -24.55 14.34
N ARG A 194 20.47 -25.23 13.26
CA ARG A 194 20.98 -24.97 11.92
C ARG A 194 20.31 -23.74 11.32
N ARG A 195 21.00 -23.14 10.36
CA ARG A 195 20.49 -22.01 9.59
C ARG A 195 19.45 -22.49 8.60
N HIS A 196 18.25 -21.91 8.67
CA HIS A 196 17.14 -22.18 7.78
C HIS A 196 16.74 -20.93 6.99
N THR A 197 16.16 -21.17 5.82
CA THR A 197 15.56 -20.13 4.98
C THR A 197 14.08 -20.43 4.87
N SER A 198 13.24 -19.45 5.19
CA SER A 198 11.79 -19.55 5.13
C SER A 198 11.21 -18.38 4.35
N PHE A 199 10.05 -18.61 3.77
CA PHE A 199 9.36 -17.62 2.97
C PHE A 199 7.94 -17.44 3.47
N ALA A 200 7.44 -16.21 3.39
CA ALA A 200 6.04 -15.89 3.54
C ALA A 200 5.67 -14.85 2.48
N SER A 201 4.48 -14.94 1.93
CA SER A 201 3.96 -13.98 0.97
C SER A 201 3.00 -13.03 1.64
N VAL A 202 3.08 -11.78 1.23
CA VAL A 202 2.14 -10.73 1.59
C VAL A 202 1.44 -10.27 0.31
N PHE A 203 0.13 -10.08 0.40
CA PHE A 203 -0.68 -9.53 -0.67
C PHE A 203 -1.55 -8.41 -0.11
N VAL A 204 -1.52 -7.26 -0.77
CA VAL A 204 -2.29 -6.08 -0.35
C VAL A 204 -3.35 -5.75 -1.39
N SER A 205 -4.56 -5.51 -0.93
CA SER A 205 -5.68 -5.10 -1.77
C SER A 205 -6.47 -3.94 -1.13
N PRO A 206 -7.03 -3.02 -1.93
CA PRO A 206 -7.82 -1.93 -1.40
C PRO A 206 -9.19 -2.41 -0.90
N GLU A 207 -9.75 -1.74 0.10
CA GLU A 207 -11.18 -1.82 0.39
C GLU A 207 -11.92 -1.02 -0.68
N ILE A 208 -12.82 -1.68 -1.40
CA ILE A 208 -13.64 -1.05 -2.44
C ILE A 208 -15.01 -0.81 -1.85
N ASP A 209 -15.48 0.44 -1.91
CA ASP A 209 -16.86 0.77 -1.60
C ASP A 209 -17.81 0.24 -2.68
N ASP A 210 -19.07 -0.01 -2.32
CA ASP A 210 -20.07 -0.67 -3.18
C ASP A 210 -20.37 0.06 -4.51
N ASP A 211 -19.83 1.26 -4.73
CA ASP A 211 -20.07 2.10 -5.91
C ASP A 211 -19.18 1.77 -7.14
N ILE A 212 -18.20 0.88 -7.01
CA ILE A 212 -17.46 0.42 -8.19
C ILE A 212 -18.12 -0.85 -8.70
N ASP A 213 -18.80 -0.72 -9.82
CA ASP A 213 -19.56 -1.75 -10.51
C ASP A 213 -18.65 -2.86 -11.06
N ILE A 214 -18.10 -3.69 -10.17
CA ILE A 214 -17.60 -5.00 -10.56
C ILE A 214 -18.84 -5.88 -10.60
N ASP A 215 -19.35 -6.09 -11.80
CA ASP A 215 -20.47 -7.00 -12.03
C ASP A 215 -20.01 -8.44 -11.75
N ILE A 216 -20.19 -8.86 -10.49
CA ILE A 216 -19.91 -10.23 -10.07
C ILE A 216 -21.20 -11.02 -10.24
N ASN A 217 -21.22 -11.89 -11.22
CA ASN A 217 -22.34 -12.82 -11.40
C ASN A 217 -22.40 -13.77 -10.18
N PRO A 218 -23.48 -13.76 -9.40
CA PRO A 218 -23.61 -14.64 -8.23
C PRO A 218 -23.46 -16.15 -8.55
N ALA A 219 -23.73 -16.55 -9.81
CA ALA A 219 -23.56 -17.92 -10.27
C ALA A 219 -22.08 -18.36 -10.34
N ASP A 220 -21.17 -17.40 -10.43
CA ASP A 220 -19.73 -17.64 -10.50
C ASP A 220 -19.08 -17.74 -9.12
N ILE A 221 -19.85 -17.48 -8.05
CA ILE A 221 -19.36 -17.57 -6.68
C ILE A 221 -19.84 -18.89 -6.05
N ARG A 222 -18.88 -19.73 -5.68
CA ARG A 222 -19.14 -20.85 -4.79
C ARG A 222 -19.00 -20.38 -3.34
N VAL A 223 -20.05 -20.57 -2.54
CA VAL A 223 -20.07 -20.22 -1.12
C VAL A 223 -20.08 -21.49 -0.31
N ASP A 224 -19.03 -21.73 0.45
CA ASP A 224 -18.92 -22.85 1.39
C ASP A 224 -19.05 -22.28 2.83
N VAL A 225 -19.94 -22.87 3.61
CA VAL A 225 -20.12 -22.54 5.02
C VAL A 225 -19.52 -23.65 5.85
N TYR A 226 -18.71 -23.30 6.85
CA TYR A 226 -18.05 -24.28 7.69
C TYR A 226 -17.96 -23.80 9.14
N ARG A 227 -17.58 -24.73 10.03
CA ARG A 227 -17.38 -24.41 11.43
C ARG A 227 -16.05 -23.70 11.61
N ALA A 228 -16.06 -22.54 12.26
CA ALA A 228 -14.84 -21.83 12.58
C ALA A 228 -13.92 -22.72 13.43
N SER A 229 -12.65 -22.83 13.03
CA SER A 229 -11.61 -23.52 13.81
C SER A 229 -10.72 -22.47 14.45
N GLY A 230 -10.78 -22.31 15.78
CA GLY A 230 -9.94 -21.37 16.53
C GLY A 230 -10.03 -21.64 18.03
N ALA A 231 -9.08 -21.09 18.79
CA ALA A 231 -9.03 -21.16 20.26
C ALA A 231 -10.13 -20.26 20.88
N GLY A 232 -11.37 -20.71 20.79
CA GLY A 232 -12.53 -20.03 21.39
C GLY A 232 -13.49 -21.04 21.97
N GLY A 233 -14.11 -20.70 23.11
CA GLY A 233 -14.92 -21.60 23.94
C GLY A 233 -16.04 -22.32 23.21
N GLN A 234 -16.72 -23.24 23.91
CA GLN A 234 -17.73 -24.22 23.43
C GLN A 234 -18.80 -23.71 22.45
N HIS A 235 -18.99 -22.40 22.31
CA HIS A 235 -20.00 -21.80 21.44
C HIS A 235 -19.53 -21.63 19.98
N ILE A 236 -18.23 -21.45 19.73
CA ILE A 236 -17.65 -21.25 18.38
C ILE A 236 -17.67 -22.54 17.58
N ASN A 237 -17.54 -23.69 18.24
CA ASN A 237 -17.50 -25.00 17.60
C ASN A 237 -18.88 -25.60 17.26
N LYS A 238 -19.99 -24.90 17.58
CA LYS A 238 -21.35 -25.40 17.34
C LYS A 238 -22.09 -24.73 16.19
N THR A 239 -21.66 -23.56 15.74
CA THR A 239 -22.34 -22.81 14.68
C THR A 239 -21.46 -22.72 13.44
N GLU A 240 -22.03 -23.03 12.29
CA GLU A 240 -21.40 -22.88 10.97
C GLU A 240 -21.51 -21.42 10.53
N SER A 241 -20.70 -20.54 11.17
CA SER A 241 -20.71 -19.10 10.90
C SER A 241 -19.58 -18.66 9.95
N ALA A 242 -18.55 -19.46 9.78
CA ALA A 242 -17.45 -19.16 8.86
C ALA A 242 -17.88 -19.32 7.40
N VAL A 243 -17.49 -18.38 6.57
CA VAL A 243 -17.83 -18.33 5.14
C VAL A 243 -16.56 -18.33 4.32
N ARG A 244 -16.48 -19.23 3.35
CA ARG A 244 -15.47 -19.24 2.28
C ARG A 244 -16.18 -18.95 0.97
N MET A 245 -15.67 -18.01 0.21
CA MET A 245 -16.12 -17.71 -1.14
C MET A 245 -15.02 -18.02 -2.14
N THR A 246 -15.36 -18.74 -3.18
CA THR A 246 -14.46 -19.05 -4.29
C THR A 246 -15.08 -18.48 -5.56
N HIS A 247 -14.38 -17.61 -6.24
CA HIS A 247 -14.77 -17.14 -7.56
C HIS A 247 -14.27 -18.16 -8.59
N ASN A 248 -15.19 -18.95 -9.17
CA ASN A 248 -14.87 -20.07 -10.04
C ASN A 248 -14.02 -19.70 -11.26
N PRO A 249 -14.29 -18.56 -11.98
CA PRO A 249 -13.53 -18.22 -13.18
C PRO A 249 -12.08 -17.83 -12.88
N THR A 250 -11.80 -17.20 -11.71
CA THR A 250 -10.45 -16.69 -11.37
C THR A 250 -9.73 -17.57 -10.35
N GLY A 251 -10.43 -18.50 -9.70
CA GLY A 251 -9.89 -19.34 -8.63
C GLY A 251 -9.58 -18.56 -7.32
N ILE A 252 -9.96 -17.29 -7.23
CA ILE A 252 -9.74 -16.49 -6.03
C ILE A 252 -10.59 -17.02 -4.89
N VAL A 253 -9.95 -17.23 -3.74
CA VAL A 253 -10.59 -17.70 -2.51
C VAL A 253 -10.45 -16.63 -1.44
N VAL A 254 -11.55 -16.35 -0.75
CA VAL A 254 -11.61 -15.51 0.45
C VAL A 254 -12.34 -16.24 1.57
N GLN A 255 -11.97 -15.93 2.81
CA GLN A 255 -12.58 -16.55 3.98
C GLN A 255 -12.83 -15.48 5.03
N CYS A 256 -13.96 -15.58 5.74
CA CYS A 256 -14.26 -14.71 6.86
C CYS A 256 -14.96 -15.50 7.98
N GLN A 257 -14.45 -15.36 9.21
CA GLN A 257 -15.00 -15.97 10.43
C GLN A 257 -14.98 -15.02 11.62
N SER A 258 -14.89 -13.71 11.38
CA SER A 258 -14.71 -12.68 12.41
C SER A 258 -15.93 -12.46 13.29
N ASP A 259 -17.13 -12.67 12.77
CA ASP A 259 -18.39 -12.43 13.49
C ASP A 259 -19.14 -13.74 13.77
N ARG A 260 -19.98 -13.74 14.81
CA ARG A 260 -20.92 -14.85 15.10
C ARG A 260 -22.05 -14.95 14.07
N SER A 261 -22.29 -13.88 13.32
CA SER A 261 -23.30 -13.80 12.29
C SER A 261 -22.72 -14.24 10.95
N GLN A 262 -23.22 -15.36 10.42
CA GLN A 262 -22.91 -15.84 9.07
C GLN A 262 -23.17 -14.74 8.02
N HIS A 263 -24.21 -13.92 8.21
CA HIS A 263 -24.57 -12.85 7.25
C HIS A 263 -23.49 -11.76 7.19
N LYS A 264 -23.00 -11.30 8.34
CA LYS A 264 -21.90 -10.33 8.40
C LYS A 264 -20.60 -10.90 7.83
N ASN A 265 -20.28 -12.17 8.13
CA ASN A 265 -19.11 -12.82 7.54
C ASN A 265 -19.24 -12.94 6.02
N ARG A 266 -20.46 -13.18 5.51
CA ARG A 266 -20.74 -13.23 4.07
C ARG A 266 -20.53 -11.86 3.42
N ASP A 267 -21.02 -10.79 4.01
CA ASP A 267 -20.86 -9.42 3.50
C ASP A 267 -19.39 -9.00 3.49
N THR A 268 -18.67 -9.31 4.58
CA THR A 268 -17.23 -9.04 4.66
C THR A 268 -16.44 -9.85 3.63
N ALA A 269 -16.72 -11.14 3.49
CA ALA A 269 -16.09 -11.99 2.47
C ALA A 269 -16.40 -11.49 1.04
N MET A 270 -17.61 -10.99 0.79
CA MET A 270 -17.96 -10.40 -0.49
C MET A 270 -17.14 -9.13 -0.79
N LYS A 271 -16.97 -8.25 0.21
CA LYS A 271 -16.09 -7.06 0.07
C LYS A 271 -14.65 -7.46 -0.23
N GLN A 272 -14.12 -8.44 0.49
CA GLN A 272 -12.77 -8.97 0.23
C GLN A 272 -12.64 -9.56 -1.17
N LEU A 273 -13.66 -10.30 -1.64
CA LEU A 273 -13.66 -10.90 -2.98
C LEU A 273 -13.68 -9.81 -4.05
N LYS A 274 -14.54 -8.81 -3.90
CA LYS A 274 -14.57 -7.64 -4.82
C LYS A 274 -13.21 -6.95 -4.88
N ALA A 275 -12.56 -6.73 -3.73
CA ALA A 275 -11.25 -6.10 -3.67
C ALA A 275 -10.18 -6.91 -4.44
N LYS A 276 -10.15 -8.23 -4.23
CA LYS A 276 -9.19 -9.11 -4.93
C LYS A 276 -9.46 -9.22 -6.44
N LEU A 277 -10.72 -9.20 -6.84
CA LEU A 277 -11.09 -9.20 -8.26
C LEU A 277 -10.71 -7.89 -8.95
N TYR A 278 -10.89 -6.77 -8.27
CA TYR A 278 -10.44 -5.47 -8.77
C TYR A 278 -8.92 -5.43 -8.99
N GLU A 279 -8.16 -5.88 -8.01
CA GLU A 279 -6.70 -5.97 -8.12
C GLU A 279 -6.28 -6.85 -9.32
N LEU A 280 -6.95 -8.00 -9.50
CA LEU A 280 -6.70 -8.87 -10.64
C LEU A 280 -6.99 -8.16 -11.97
N GLU A 281 -8.08 -7.39 -12.05
CA GLU A 281 -8.46 -6.68 -13.27
C GLU A 281 -7.49 -5.51 -13.55
N MET A 282 -7.10 -4.76 -12.52
CA MET A 282 -6.08 -3.71 -12.64
C MET A 282 -4.73 -4.29 -13.07
N ARG A 283 -4.36 -5.45 -12.51
CA ARG A 283 -3.16 -6.17 -12.91
C ARG A 283 -3.21 -6.60 -14.37
N LYS A 284 -4.32 -7.18 -14.83
CA LYS A 284 -4.50 -7.55 -16.24
C LYS A 284 -4.38 -6.35 -17.18
N ARG A 285 -4.96 -5.19 -16.80
CA ARG A 285 -4.84 -3.95 -17.58
C ARG A 285 -3.40 -3.43 -17.59
N SER A 286 -2.70 -3.49 -16.46
CA SER A 286 -1.27 -3.15 -16.37
C SER A 286 -0.41 -4.14 -17.15
N GLU A 287 -0.68 -5.45 -17.06
CA GLU A 287 0.03 -6.50 -17.81
C GLU A 287 -0.20 -6.38 -19.32
N SER A 288 -1.37 -5.97 -19.77
CA SER A 288 -1.61 -5.70 -21.19
C SER A 288 -0.86 -4.47 -21.72
N ALA A 289 -0.59 -3.48 -20.88
CA ALA A 289 0.28 -2.36 -21.20
C ALA A 289 1.77 -2.73 -21.11
N GLN A 290 2.13 -3.59 -20.17
CA GLN A 290 3.52 -4.02 -19.89
C GLN A 290 3.95 -5.22 -20.74
N ALA A 291 3.02 -6.04 -21.24
CA ALA A 291 3.31 -7.12 -22.22
C ALA A 291 3.81 -6.59 -23.58
N LEU A 292 3.68 -5.29 -23.82
CA LEU A 292 4.35 -4.59 -24.94
C LEU A 292 5.82 -4.23 -24.60
N GLU A 293 6.21 -4.17 -23.32
CA GLU A 293 7.59 -3.85 -22.89
C GLU A 293 8.40 -5.07 -22.41
N ASP A 294 7.77 -6.14 -21.93
CA ASP A 294 8.46 -7.28 -21.28
C ASP A 294 8.46 -8.57 -22.11
N THR A 295 9.02 -8.52 -23.30
CA THR A 295 9.58 -9.75 -23.92
C THR A 295 10.90 -10.20 -23.26
N LYS A 296 11.23 -9.70 -22.08
CA LYS A 296 12.52 -9.97 -21.41
C LYS A 296 12.39 -10.11 -19.89
N SER A 297 11.87 -11.22 -19.37
CA SER A 297 12.46 -11.90 -18.20
C SER A 297 11.58 -13.06 -17.71
N ASP A 298 12.20 -14.24 -17.60
CA ASP A 298 11.66 -15.43 -16.96
C ASP A 298 11.22 -15.14 -15.52
N ILE A 299 9.97 -15.41 -15.22
CA ILE A 299 9.38 -15.30 -13.88
C ILE A 299 9.60 -16.64 -13.16
N GLY A 300 10.74 -16.76 -12.49
CA GLY A 300 10.95 -17.79 -11.48
C GLY A 300 10.54 -17.29 -10.10
N TRP A 301 9.53 -17.95 -9.49
CA TRP A 301 9.12 -17.80 -8.08
C TRP A 301 9.03 -16.37 -7.55
N GLY A 302 7.84 -15.82 -7.52
CA GLY A 302 7.37 -14.54 -6.95
C GLY A 302 8.46 -13.59 -6.49
N SER A 303 8.53 -12.40 -7.03
CA SER A 303 9.58 -11.42 -6.73
C SER A 303 9.76 -11.25 -5.23
N GLN A 304 10.92 -11.65 -4.71
CA GLN A 304 11.28 -11.38 -3.33
C GLN A 304 11.45 -9.88 -3.18
N ILE A 305 10.65 -9.26 -2.34
CA ILE A 305 10.74 -7.82 -2.09
C ILE A 305 11.73 -7.50 -0.98
N ARG A 306 11.79 -8.34 0.08
CA ARG A 306 12.65 -8.06 1.23
C ARG A 306 13.28 -9.31 1.82
N SER A 307 14.56 -9.21 2.19
CA SER A 307 15.34 -10.28 2.81
C SER A 307 15.74 -9.91 4.23
N TYR A 308 15.38 -10.77 5.18
CA TYR A 308 15.64 -10.64 6.62
C TYR A 308 16.68 -11.68 7.02
N VAL A 309 17.91 -11.26 7.26
CA VAL A 309 19.05 -12.12 7.64
C VAL A 309 19.42 -11.81 9.08
N LEU A 310 18.74 -12.47 10.03
CA LEU A 310 18.80 -12.09 11.44
C LEU A 310 20.14 -12.44 12.11
N ASP A 311 20.80 -13.50 11.66
CA ASP A 311 22.12 -13.90 12.16
C ASP A 311 23.25 -12.93 11.74
N GLN A 312 23.02 -12.10 10.74
CA GLN A 312 23.91 -11.03 10.28
C GLN A 312 23.41 -9.64 10.66
N SER A 313 22.31 -9.56 11.42
CA SER A 313 21.63 -8.29 11.77
C SER A 313 21.43 -7.40 10.54
N ARG A 314 20.84 -7.95 9.46
CA ARG A 314 20.65 -7.25 8.21
C ARG A 314 19.26 -7.50 7.64
N ILE A 315 18.56 -6.43 7.32
CA ILE A 315 17.32 -6.46 6.52
C ILE A 315 17.54 -5.56 5.31
N LYS A 316 17.23 -6.09 4.13
CA LYS A 316 17.41 -5.38 2.87
C LYS A 316 16.18 -5.53 1.98
N ASP A 317 15.66 -4.41 1.47
CA ASP A 317 14.71 -4.39 0.37
C ASP A 317 15.49 -4.58 -0.95
N LEU A 318 15.07 -5.57 -1.74
CA LEU A 318 15.80 -5.96 -2.96
C LEU A 318 15.46 -5.06 -4.15
N ARG A 319 14.34 -4.32 -4.08
CA ARG A 319 13.88 -3.42 -5.15
C ARG A 319 14.56 -2.05 -5.06
N THR A 320 14.62 -1.50 -3.85
CA THR A 320 15.19 -0.17 -3.61
C THR A 320 16.65 -0.20 -3.14
N SER A 321 17.14 -1.39 -2.77
CA SER A 321 18.45 -1.60 -2.14
C SER A 321 18.64 -0.94 -0.78
N VAL A 322 17.60 -0.39 -0.18
CA VAL A 322 17.63 0.13 1.19
C VAL A 322 17.87 -1.01 2.16
N GLU A 323 18.79 -0.82 3.11
CA GLU A 323 19.13 -1.82 4.11
C GLU A 323 19.31 -1.20 5.50
N THR A 324 19.08 -1.99 6.54
CA THR A 324 19.30 -1.61 7.93
C THR A 324 19.89 -2.75 8.75
N GLY A 325 20.71 -2.40 9.73
CA GLY A 325 21.22 -3.31 10.75
C GLY A 325 20.32 -3.44 11.98
N ASN A 326 19.35 -2.53 12.16
CA ASN A 326 18.42 -2.56 13.28
C ASN A 326 17.24 -3.50 13.02
N THR A 327 17.53 -4.80 12.99
CA THR A 327 16.53 -5.83 12.68
C THR A 327 15.38 -5.87 13.68
N GLN A 328 15.66 -5.59 14.96
CA GLN A 328 14.63 -5.64 15.99
C GLN A 328 13.60 -4.51 15.80
N ALA A 329 14.02 -3.30 15.49
CA ALA A 329 13.11 -2.19 15.22
C ALA A 329 12.16 -2.51 14.05
N VAL A 330 12.70 -3.09 12.96
CA VAL A 330 11.90 -3.50 11.81
C VAL A 330 10.88 -4.56 12.20
N LEU A 331 11.27 -5.60 12.92
CA LEU A 331 10.36 -6.66 13.38
C LEU A 331 9.32 -6.12 14.40
N ASP A 332 9.60 -4.98 15.01
CA ASP A 332 8.68 -4.25 15.89
C ASP A 332 7.92 -3.12 15.18
N GLY A 333 7.88 -3.15 13.82
CA GLY A 333 7.02 -2.30 13.01
C GLY A 333 7.68 -1.02 12.48
N ASP A 334 9.02 -0.91 12.48
CA ASP A 334 9.72 0.23 11.86
C ASP A 334 9.98 -0.02 10.38
N LEU A 335 8.92 0.11 9.56
CA LEU A 335 8.94 -0.18 8.13
C LEU A 335 9.05 1.05 7.24
N ASP A 336 8.91 2.25 7.80
CA ASP A 336 8.74 3.49 7.04
C ASP A 336 9.86 3.71 6.02
N GLN A 337 11.11 3.49 6.40
CA GLN A 337 12.26 3.64 5.49
C GLN A 337 12.17 2.79 4.23
N PHE A 338 11.60 1.58 4.31
CA PHE A 338 11.44 0.69 3.16
C PHE A 338 10.24 1.07 2.31
N ILE A 339 9.11 1.35 2.97
CA ILE A 339 7.85 1.70 2.32
C ILE A 339 8.01 3.03 1.57
N GLU A 340 8.55 4.06 2.22
CA GLU A 340 8.79 5.36 1.58
C GLU A 340 9.76 5.27 0.41
N ALA A 341 10.85 4.51 0.56
CA ALA A 341 11.80 4.32 -0.53
C ALA A 341 11.15 3.62 -1.73
N SER A 342 10.26 2.63 -1.49
CA SER A 342 9.53 1.94 -2.55
C SER A 342 8.54 2.87 -3.24
N LEU A 343 7.77 3.66 -2.48
CA LEU A 343 6.82 4.63 -3.01
C LEU A 343 7.52 5.76 -3.81
N LYS A 344 8.65 6.27 -3.30
CA LYS A 344 9.46 7.29 -3.99
C LYS A 344 10.06 6.76 -5.29
N SER A 345 10.35 5.47 -5.37
CA SER A 345 10.85 4.82 -6.59
C SER A 345 9.76 4.56 -7.64
N GLY A 346 8.48 4.84 -7.33
CA GLY A 346 7.35 4.66 -8.24
C GLY A 346 6.91 3.20 -8.41
N LEU A 347 7.20 2.35 -7.41
CA LEU A 347 6.81 0.93 -7.37
C LEU A 347 5.33 0.79 -6.99
#